data_1eb935cfc97fd86a8e7b98843655eab5
#
_entry.id   1eb935cfc97fd86a8e7b98843655eab5
#
_cell.length_a   1.000
_cell.length_b   1.000
_cell.length_c   1.000
_cell.angle_alpha   90.00
_cell.angle_beta   90.00
_cell.angle_gamma   90.00
#
_symmetry.space_group_name_H-M   'P 1'
#
loop_
_entity.id
_entity.type
_entity.pdbx_description
1 polymer ?
#
loop_
_entity_poly.entity_id
_entity_poly.type
_entity_poly.pdbx_seq_one_letter_code
_entity_poly.pdbx_strand_id
1 'polypeptide(L)'
;LLAIIIFLFFYLILLNLFQLSDQHWSSMLDLDIVMIYNSLLISSGIEQEFRDHPSYTTFLILGGIFKLLSIFFENFLIQEIFNSENIDENLQKFFIIGRILNSIYLFLLAFVLFNILKLLNIKKNLLVLLILLILILQDTYELLFLIRSEVLSILMILFFLNFLIKFIKKKKIKHLVISGFFL
;
A
#
# COMPACT_ATOMS: atom_id res chain seq x y z
N LEU A 1 -9.97 14.82 -15.43
CA LEU A 1 -9.14 14.76 -14.24
C LEU A 1 -9.10 13.33 -13.66
N LEU A 2 -10.26 12.71 -13.39
CA LEU A 2 -10.31 11.30 -12.94
C LEU A 2 -9.55 10.37 -13.91
N ALA A 3 -9.72 10.56 -15.21
CA ALA A 3 -9.00 9.80 -16.23
C ALA A 3 -7.47 9.97 -16.12
N ILE A 4 -6.98 11.19 -15.82
CA ILE A 4 -5.54 11.43 -15.62
C ILE A 4 -5.03 10.68 -14.37
N ILE A 5 -5.78 10.72 -13.27
CA ILE A 5 -5.42 10.02 -12.04
C ILE A 5 -5.41 8.50 -12.28
N ILE A 6 -6.42 7.97 -12.98
CA ILE A 6 -6.49 6.54 -13.37
C ILE A 6 -5.32 6.18 -14.29
N PHE A 7 -5.01 7.00 -15.30
CA PHE A 7 -3.88 6.77 -16.19
C PHE A 7 -2.55 6.76 -15.43
N LEU A 8 -2.32 7.73 -14.55
CA LEU A 8 -1.13 7.76 -13.69
C LEU A 8 -1.03 6.53 -12.80
N PHE A 9 -2.15 6.04 -12.25
CA PHE A 9 -2.19 4.83 -11.45
C PHE A 9 -1.75 3.59 -12.26
N PHE A 10 -2.33 3.40 -13.44
CA PHE A 10 -1.91 2.30 -14.33
C PHE A 10 -0.46 2.44 -14.76
N TYR A 11 -0.01 3.65 -15.05
CA TYR A 11 1.39 3.92 -15.36
C TYR A 11 2.33 3.55 -14.21
N LEU A 12 1.99 3.91 -12.96
CA LEU A 12 2.77 3.56 -11.78
C LEU A 12 2.79 2.03 -11.52
N ILE A 13 1.67 1.34 -11.72
CA ILE A 13 1.63 -0.14 -11.64
C ILE A 13 2.50 -0.76 -12.73
N LEU A 14 2.39 -0.30 -13.96
CA LEU A 14 3.20 -0.80 -15.08
C LEU A 14 4.69 -0.55 -14.84
N LEU A 15 5.08 0.64 -14.37
CA LEU A 15 6.45 0.93 -13.99
C LEU A 15 6.96 -0.06 -12.93
N ASN A 16 6.16 -0.34 -11.91
CA ASN A 16 6.50 -1.34 -10.90
C ASN A 16 6.69 -2.72 -11.52
N LEU A 17 5.77 -3.16 -12.35
CA LEU A 17 5.85 -4.49 -12.97
C LEU A 17 7.06 -4.63 -13.91
N PHE A 18 7.39 -3.59 -14.69
CA PHE A 18 8.49 -3.65 -15.65
C PHE A 18 9.86 -3.41 -15.01
N GLN A 19 9.99 -2.49 -14.06
CA GLN A 19 11.28 -2.20 -13.42
C GLN A 19 11.62 -3.18 -12.30
N LEU A 20 10.61 -3.80 -11.69
CA LEU A 20 10.81 -4.71 -10.56
C LEU A 20 11.06 -6.16 -10.97
N SER A 21 10.73 -6.55 -12.22
CA SER A 21 11.17 -7.84 -12.74
C SER A 21 12.67 -7.96 -12.79
N ASP A 22 13.39 -6.85 -12.95
CA ASP A 22 14.84 -6.82 -13.11
C ASP A 22 15.60 -6.62 -11.80
N GLN A 23 14.92 -6.21 -10.71
CA GLN A 23 15.56 -6.01 -9.41
C GLN A 23 15.32 -7.21 -8.50
N HIS A 24 16.39 -7.95 -8.23
CA HIS A 24 16.37 -9.07 -7.29
C HIS A 24 15.93 -8.60 -5.90
N TRP A 25 15.12 -9.40 -5.20
CA TRP A 25 14.59 -9.06 -3.87
C TRP A 25 15.70 -8.76 -2.86
N SER A 26 16.86 -9.44 -2.95
CA SER A 26 18.00 -9.24 -2.04
C SER A 26 18.75 -7.91 -2.24
N SER A 27 18.50 -7.19 -3.33
CA SER A 27 19.08 -5.85 -3.54
C SER A 27 18.32 -4.77 -2.78
N MET A 28 17.23 -5.14 -2.10
CA MET A 28 16.34 -4.22 -1.39
C MET A 28 16.74 -4.07 0.08
N LEU A 29 16.26 -2.98 0.69
CA LEU A 29 16.49 -2.68 2.09
C LEU A 29 15.88 -3.76 3.01
N ASP A 30 16.53 -4.05 4.12
CA ASP A 30 16.16 -5.07 5.12
C ASP A 30 14.69 -5.02 5.57
N LEU A 31 14.08 -3.82 5.56
CA LEU A 31 12.71 -3.62 5.98
C LEU A 31 11.67 -4.35 5.10
N ASP A 32 11.92 -4.46 3.80
CA ASP A 32 11.00 -5.18 2.90
C ASP A 32 10.96 -6.68 3.24
N ILE A 33 12.12 -7.25 3.59
CA ILE A 33 12.23 -8.64 4.03
C ILE A 33 11.42 -8.86 5.31
N VAL A 34 11.55 -7.97 6.29
CA VAL A 34 10.79 -8.04 7.55
C VAL A 34 9.29 -8.01 7.29
N MET A 35 8.83 -7.15 6.35
CA MET A 35 7.42 -7.03 5.97
C MET A 35 6.89 -8.33 5.36
N ILE A 36 7.60 -8.89 4.40
CA ILE A 36 7.19 -10.12 3.72
C ILE A 36 7.24 -11.31 4.66
N TYR A 37 8.34 -11.47 5.41
CA TYR A 37 8.52 -12.60 6.33
C TYR A 37 7.41 -12.67 7.39
N ASN A 38 7.15 -11.57 8.12
CA ASN A 38 6.09 -11.56 9.13
C ASN A 38 4.70 -11.78 8.53
N SER A 39 4.46 -11.28 7.32
CA SER A 39 3.20 -11.52 6.61
C SER A 39 3.04 -13.00 6.21
N LEU A 40 4.12 -13.68 5.84
CA LEU A 40 4.13 -15.13 5.56
C LEU A 40 3.89 -15.95 6.82
N LEU A 41 4.48 -15.59 7.96
CA LEU A 41 4.19 -16.22 9.25
C LEU A 41 2.70 -16.15 9.58
N ILE A 42 2.11 -14.95 9.48
CA ILE A 42 0.67 -14.74 9.71
C ILE A 42 -0.18 -15.56 8.74
N SER A 43 0.15 -15.59 7.44
CA SER A 43 -0.59 -16.36 6.44
C SER A 43 -0.61 -17.86 6.75
N SER A 44 0.45 -18.35 7.36
CA SER A 44 0.64 -19.76 7.76
C SER A 44 0.09 -20.07 9.15
N GLY A 45 -0.51 -19.09 9.84
CA GLY A 45 -1.01 -19.25 11.22
C GLY A 45 0.09 -19.35 12.26
N ILE A 46 1.31 -18.94 11.93
CA ILE A 46 2.46 -18.88 12.83
C ILE A 46 2.53 -17.49 13.45
N GLU A 47 2.93 -17.43 14.69
CA GLU A 47 3.06 -16.16 15.41
C GLU A 47 4.20 -15.33 14.79
N GLN A 48 3.96 -14.04 14.58
CA GLN A 48 4.97 -13.12 14.04
C GLN A 48 6.10 -12.88 15.05
N GLU A 49 7.30 -12.63 14.58
CA GLU A 49 8.45 -12.36 15.42
C GLU A 49 8.47 -10.91 15.96
N PHE A 50 7.98 -9.95 15.18
CA PHE A 50 8.00 -8.52 15.53
C PHE A 50 6.62 -8.04 15.97
N ARG A 51 6.20 -8.38 17.20
CA ARG A 51 4.88 -8.05 17.75
C ARG A 51 4.66 -6.55 17.95
N ASP A 52 5.69 -5.84 18.38
CA ASP A 52 5.63 -4.41 18.69
C ASP A 52 5.99 -3.50 17.50
N HIS A 53 6.05 -4.07 16.30
CA HIS A 53 6.42 -3.29 15.12
C HIS A 53 5.22 -2.44 14.64
N PRO A 54 5.43 -1.15 14.34
CA PRO A 54 4.35 -0.26 13.88
C PRO A 54 3.68 -0.71 12.58
N SER A 55 4.29 -1.66 11.87
CA SER A 55 3.79 -2.25 10.63
C SER A 55 2.78 -3.38 10.81
N TYR A 56 2.32 -3.65 12.03
CA TYR A 56 1.42 -4.80 12.31
C TYR A 56 0.22 -4.88 11.38
N THR A 57 -0.44 -3.74 11.13
CA THR A 57 -1.58 -3.68 10.21
C THR A 57 -1.19 -4.07 8.78
N THR A 58 0.00 -3.68 8.33
CA THR A 58 0.52 -4.06 7.00
C THR A 58 0.80 -5.56 6.93
N PHE A 59 1.37 -6.15 8.00
CA PHE A 59 1.57 -7.60 8.09
C PHE A 59 0.25 -8.36 7.98
N LEU A 60 -0.80 -7.89 8.68
CA LEU A 60 -2.13 -8.52 8.63
C LEU A 60 -2.74 -8.45 7.22
N ILE A 61 -2.64 -7.31 6.56
CA ILE A 61 -3.22 -7.13 5.22
C ILE A 61 -2.47 -8.00 4.21
N LEU A 62 -1.14 -7.94 4.19
CA LEU A 62 -0.32 -8.79 3.31
C LEU A 62 -0.49 -10.27 3.62
N GLY A 63 -0.45 -10.65 4.89
CA GLY A 63 -0.67 -12.02 5.32
C GLY A 63 -2.05 -12.55 4.93
N GLY A 64 -3.09 -11.71 5.03
CA GLY A 64 -4.43 -12.01 4.53
C GLY A 64 -4.45 -12.24 3.01
N ILE A 65 -3.76 -11.40 2.24
CA ILE A 65 -3.62 -11.56 0.79
C ILE A 65 -2.88 -12.87 0.47
N PHE A 66 -1.76 -13.15 1.13
CA PHE A 66 -1.00 -14.39 0.92
C PHE A 66 -1.84 -15.62 1.28
N LYS A 67 -2.62 -15.56 2.38
CA LYS A 67 -3.54 -16.62 2.76
C LYS A 67 -4.62 -16.86 1.70
N LEU A 68 -5.18 -15.79 1.13
CA LEU A 68 -6.16 -15.91 0.05
C LEU A 68 -5.53 -16.52 -1.21
N LEU A 69 -4.32 -16.08 -1.57
CA LEU A 69 -3.60 -16.63 -2.72
C LEU A 69 -3.23 -18.09 -2.52
N SER A 70 -2.91 -18.52 -1.30
CA SER A 70 -2.59 -19.94 -1.00
C SER A 70 -3.78 -20.89 -1.19
N ILE A 71 -5.02 -20.38 -1.24
CA ILE A 71 -6.20 -21.19 -1.56
C ILE A 71 -6.20 -21.61 -3.04
N PHE A 72 -5.64 -20.77 -3.91
CA PHE A 72 -5.63 -20.99 -5.36
C PHE A 72 -4.28 -21.48 -5.90
N PHE A 73 -3.20 -21.21 -5.16
CA PHE A 73 -1.83 -21.47 -5.57
C PHE A 73 -1.04 -22.08 -4.41
N GLU A 74 -0.62 -23.33 -4.53
CA GLU A 74 0.11 -24.07 -3.49
C GLU A 74 1.42 -23.38 -3.06
N ASN A 75 2.12 -22.72 -3.99
CA ASN A 75 3.41 -22.05 -3.77
C ASN A 75 3.34 -20.78 -2.86
N PHE A 76 2.21 -20.50 -2.23
CA PHE A 76 2.02 -19.35 -1.33
C PHE A 76 2.03 -19.73 0.16
N LEU A 77 2.45 -20.95 0.52
CA LEU A 77 2.68 -21.37 1.90
C LEU A 77 4.16 -21.29 2.24
N ILE A 78 4.48 -20.80 3.44
CA ILE A 78 5.87 -20.61 3.88
C ILE A 78 6.68 -21.91 3.82
N GLN A 79 6.07 -23.03 4.18
CA GLN A 79 6.72 -24.36 4.15
C GLN A 79 7.09 -24.80 2.75
N GLU A 80 6.25 -24.50 1.76
CA GLU A 80 6.49 -24.87 0.37
C GLU A 80 7.54 -23.98 -0.28
N ILE A 81 7.62 -22.70 0.15
CA ILE A 81 8.65 -21.77 -0.32
C ILE A 81 10.04 -22.30 0.06
N PHE A 82 10.23 -22.67 1.34
CA PHE A 82 11.53 -23.15 1.83
C PHE A 82 11.90 -24.55 1.34
N ASN A 83 10.91 -25.36 0.97
CA ASN A 83 11.13 -26.71 0.41
C ASN A 83 11.27 -26.71 -1.10
N SER A 84 11.07 -25.58 -1.77
CA SER A 84 11.18 -25.49 -3.22
C SER A 84 12.63 -25.35 -3.68
N GLU A 85 12.97 -25.94 -4.81
CA GLU A 85 14.28 -25.78 -5.46
C GLU A 85 14.51 -24.32 -5.92
N ASN A 86 13.44 -23.52 -6.07
CA ASN A 86 13.46 -22.16 -6.60
C ASN A 86 13.00 -21.14 -5.54
N ILE A 87 13.64 -21.12 -4.37
CA ILE A 87 13.31 -20.22 -3.26
C ILE A 87 13.32 -18.74 -3.72
N ASP A 88 14.33 -18.35 -4.50
CA ASP A 88 14.50 -16.97 -4.96
C ASP A 88 13.35 -16.48 -5.83
N GLU A 89 12.91 -17.30 -6.80
CA GLU A 89 11.77 -16.94 -7.65
C GLU A 89 10.46 -16.83 -6.85
N ASN A 90 10.27 -17.74 -5.89
CA ASN A 90 9.09 -17.70 -5.05
C ASN A 90 9.09 -16.48 -4.15
N LEU A 91 10.21 -16.15 -3.51
CA LEU A 91 10.32 -14.91 -2.72
C LEU A 91 10.06 -13.67 -3.57
N GLN A 92 10.61 -13.58 -4.78
CA GLN A 92 10.40 -12.46 -5.69
C GLN A 92 8.91 -12.17 -5.93
N LYS A 93 8.07 -13.21 -6.04
CA LYS A 93 6.61 -13.05 -6.21
C LYS A 93 5.96 -12.31 -5.05
N PHE A 94 6.35 -12.61 -3.82
CA PHE A 94 5.81 -11.95 -2.63
C PHE A 94 6.20 -10.48 -2.57
N PHE A 95 7.44 -10.16 -2.93
CA PHE A 95 7.90 -8.77 -3.01
C PHE A 95 7.12 -7.99 -4.07
N ILE A 96 6.89 -8.56 -5.25
CA ILE A 96 6.07 -7.93 -6.29
C ILE A 96 4.65 -7.64 -5.78
N ILE A 97 4.01 -8.59 -5.10
CA ILE A 97 2.67 -8.41 -4.53
C ILE A 97 2.66 -7.28 -3.49
N GLY A 98 3.64 -7.25 -2.58
CA GLY A 98 3.76 -6.20 -1.58
C GLY A 98 3.91 -4.81 -2.20
N ARG A 99 4.69 -4.67 -3.25
CA ARG A 99 4.91 -3.41 -3.98
C ARG A 99 3.68 -2.99 -4.78
N ILE A 100 2.96 -3.93 -5.39
CA ILE A 100 1.66 -3.64 -6.03
C ILE A 100 0.68 -3.10 -4.99
N LEU A 101 0.62 -3.71 -3.81
CA LEU A 101 -0.24 -3.23 -2.72
C LEU A 101 0.15 -1.81 -2.29
N ASN A 102 1.44 -1.53 -2.16
CA ASN A 102 1.92 -0.19 -1.82
C ASN A 102 1.57 0.84 -2.90
N SER A 103 1.65 0.47 -4.17
CA SER A 103 1.19 1.31 -5.29
C SER A 103 -0.31 1.62 -5.22
N ILE A 104 -1.12 0.63 -4.80
CA ILE A 104 -2.56 0.83 -4.56
C ILE A 104 -2.77 1.83 -3.41
N TYR A 105 -2.01 1.73 -2.33
CA TYR A 105 -2.10 2.69 -1.22
C TYR A 105 -1.74 4.12 -1.65
N LEU A 106 -0.68 4.30 -2.44
CA LEU A 106 -0.29 5.60 -2.99
C LEU A 106 -1.36 6.19 -3.90
N PHE A 107 -1.98 5.36 -4.73
CA PHE A 107 -3.13 5.80 -5.54
C PHE A 107 -4.31 6.25 -4.67
N LEU A 108 -4.68 5.46 -3.67
CA LEU A 108 -5.75 5.81 -2.73
C LEU A 108 -5.43 7.09 -1.97
N LEU A 109 -4.16 7.27 -1.57
CA LEU A 109 -3.67 8.48 -0.93
C LEU A 109 -3.88 9.71 -1.82
N ALA A 110 -3.45 9.64 -3.08
CA ALA A 110 -3.66 10.72 -4.05
C ALA A 110 -5.15 11.01 -4.27
N PHE A 111 -5.99 9.96 -4.35
CA PHE A 111 -7.44 10.10 -4.51
C PHE A 111 -8.12 10.74 -3.29
N VAL A 112 -7.74 10.33 -2.07
CA VAL A 112 -8.30 10.92 -0.83
C VAL A 112 -7.85 12.37 -0.67
N LEU A 113 -6.57 12.66 -0.94
CA LEU A 113 -6.05 14.01 -0.92
C LEU A 113 -6.77 14.91 -1.93
N PHE A 114 -7.01 14.43 -3.14
CA PHE A 114 -7.83 15.12 -4.13
C PHE A 114 -9.21 15.48 -3.58
N ASN A 115 -9.88 14.52 -2.91
CA ASN A 115 -11.20 14.77 -2.33
C ASN A 115 -11.16 15.81 -1.20
N ILE A 116 -10.12 15.77 -0.35
CA ILE A 116 -9.91 16.78 0.71
C ILE A 116 -9.74 18.17 0.11
N LEU A 117 -8.84 18.32 -0.86
CA LEU A 117 -8.57 19.61 -1.51
C LEU A 117 -9.80 20.15 -2.22
N LYS A 118 -10.61 19.28 -2.85
CA LYS A 118 -11.90 19.64 -3.44
C LYS A 118 -12.90 20.10 -2.37
N LEU A 119 -12.96 19.42 -1.23
CA LEU A 119 -13.80 19.84 -0.10
C LEU A 119 -13.37 21.20 0.46
N LEU A 120 -12.09 21.55 0.40
CA LEU A 120 -11.55 22.85 0.80
C LEU A 120 -11.76 23.96 -0.26
N ASN A 121 -12.46 23.67 -1.36
CA ASN A 121 -12.73 24.59 -2.47
C ASN A 121 -11.46 25.11 -3.19
N ILE A 122 -10.41 24.31 -3.23
CA ILE A 122 -9.19 24.65 -3.96
C ILE A 122 -9.45 24.66 -5.48
N LYS A 123 -8.93 25.66 -6.17
CA LYS A 123 -9.08 25.80 -7.63
C LYS A 123 -8.56 24.55 -8.34
N LYS A 124 -9.33 24.05 -9.32
CA LYS A 124 -9.07 22.80 -10.03
C LYS A 124 -7.64 22.70 -10.59
N ASN A 125 -7.13 23.79 -11.18
CA ASN A 125 -5.78 23.79 -11.78
C ASN A 125 -4.68 23.65 -10.72
N LEU A 126 -4.82 24.35 -9.57
CA LEU A 126 -3.89 24.23 -8.46
C LEU A 126 -3.93 22.84 -7.84
N LEU A 127 -5.11 22.24 -7.76
CA LEU A 127 -5.32 20.89 -7.26
C LEU A 127 -4.60 19.85 -8.13
N VAL A 128 -4.69 19.97 -9.47
CA VAL A 128 -3.95 19.08 -10.39
C VAL A 128 -2.45 19.24 -10.20
N LEU A 129 -1.98 20.51 -10.15
CA LEU A 129 -0.56 20.81 -9.96
C LEU A 129 -0.02 20.19 -8.66
N LEU A 130 -0.74 20.35 -7.54
CA LEU A 130 -0.33 19.79 -6.25
C LEU A 130 -0.22 18.26 -6.28
N ILE A 131 -1.19 17.57 -6.90
CA ILE A 131 -1.14 16.11 -7.01
C ILE A 131 0.02 15.66 -7.90
N LEU A 132 0.24 16.33 -9.04
CA LEU A 132 1.35 16.03 -9.91
C LEU A 132 2.70 16.25 -9.20
N LEU A 133 2.84 17.35 -8.44
CA LEU A 133 4.05 17.60 -7.67
C LEU A 133 4.34 16.48 -6.67
N ILE A 134 3.32 16.02 -5.92
CA ILE A 134 3.49 14.92 -4.97
C ILE A 134 3.91 13.62 -5.67
N LEU A 135 3.35 13.32 -6.83
CA LEU A 135 3.68 12.10 -7.58
C LEU A 135 5.07 12.15 -8.23
N ILE A 136 5.62 13.35 -8.47
CA ILE A 136 6.93 13.55 -9.09
C ILE A 136 8.05 13.64 -8.03
N LEU A 137 7.71 13.86 -6.75
CA LEU A 137 8.71 13.91 -5.70
C LEU A 137 9.50 12.60 -5.64
N GLN A 138 10.82 12.72 -5.51
CA GLN A 138 11.73 11.56 -5.43
C GLN A 138 11.33 10.60 -4.32
N ASP A 139 10.94 11.11 -3.15
CA ASP A 139 10.50 10.29 -2.03
C ASP A 139 9.26 9.43 -2.38
N THR A 140 8.32 9.99 -3.15
CA THR A 140 7.14 9.24 -3.61
C THR A 140 7.55 8.15 -4.61
N TYR A 141 8.50 8.44 -5.47
CA TYR A 141 9.06 7.47 -6.40
C TYR A 141 9.75 6.33 -5.64
N GLU A 142 10.59 6.62 -4.65
CA GLU A 142 11.22 5.60 -3.81
C GLU A 142 10.19 4.75 -3.05
N LEU A 143 9.12 5.36 -2.54
CA LEU A 143 8.03 4.65 -1.87
C LEU A 143 7.26 3.68 -2.78
N LEU A 144 7.34 3.82 -4.11
CA LEU A 144 6.76 2.85 -5.05
C LEU A 144 7.51 1.52 -5.02
N PHE A 145 8.82 1.55 -4.79
CA PHE A 145 9.69 0.38 -4.83
C PHE A 145 9.89 -0.28 -3.48
N LEU A 146 9.42 0.32 -2.41
CA LEU A 146 9.56 -0.16 -1.05
C LEU A 146 8.20 -0.57 -0.47
N ILE A 147 8.19 -1.62 0.34
CA ILE A 147 7.01 -2.02 1.10
C ILE A 147 7.04 -1.27 2.43
N ARG A 148 6.25 -0.19 2.54
CA ARG A 148 6.29 0.71 3.69
C ARG A 148 4.94 0.83 4.37
N SER A 149 4.95 0.64 5.69
CA SER A 149 3.77 0.83 6.55
C SER A 149 3.36 2.29 6.68
N GLU A 150 4.30 3.21 6.52
CA GLU A 150 4.08 4.66 6.62
C GLU A 150 3.07 5.13 5.59
N VAL A 151 3.09 4.56 4.38
CA VAL A 151 2.12 4.88 3.33
C VAL A 151 0.70 4.55 3.76
N LEU A 152 0.50 3.37 4.35
CA LEU A 152 -0.80 2.96 4.89
C LEU A 152 -1.21 3.88 6.05
N SER A 153 -0.29 4.21 6.96
CA SER A 153 -0.55 5.09 8.10
C SER A 153 -0.99 6.49 7.66
N ILE A 154 -0.27 7.08 6.69
CA ILE A 154 -0.65 8.37 6.11
C ILE A 154 -2.02 8.28 5.43
N LEU A 155 -2.30 7.20 4.71
CA LEU A 155 -3.59 6.96 4.06
C LEU A 155 -4.73 6.92 5.08
N MET A 156 -4.56 6.24 6.22
CA MET A 156 -5.55 6.19 7.30
C MET A 156 -5.80 7.58 7.88
N ILE A 157 -4.76 8.36 8.17
CA ILE A 157 -4.87 9.76 8.62
C ILE A 157 -5.64 10.61 7.61
N LEU A 158 -5.37 10.46 6.33
CA LEU A 158 -6.09 11.21 5.29
C LEU A 158 -7.57 10.78 5.19
N PHE A 159 -7.89 9.49 5.34
CA PHE A 159 -9.29 9.06 5.43
C PHE A 159 -10.00 9.67 6.63
N PHE A 160 -9.36 9.63 7.81
CA PHE A 160 -9.88 10.31 9.01
C PHE A 160 -10.20 11.78 8.71
N LEU A 161 -9.23 12.54 8.20
CA LEU A 161 -9.40 13.97 7.88
C LEU A 161 -10.50 14.21 6.84
N ASN A 162 -10.57 13.39 5.78
CA ASN A 162 -11.59 13.52 4.75
C ASN A 162 -13.02 13.37 5.32
N PHE A 163 -13.23 12.39 6.20
CA PHE A 163 -14.55 12.19 6.82
C PHE A 163 -14.84 13.22 7.90
N LEU A 164 -13.85 13.68 8.65
CA LEU A 164 -13.98 14.76 9.61
C LEU A 164 -14.41 16.08 8.93
N ILE A 165 -13.76 16.45 7.83
CA ILE A 165 -14.13 17.64 7.04
C ILE A 165 -15.55 17.49 6.48
N LYS A 166 -15.92 16.29 5.99
CA LYS A 166 -17.30 16.01 5.56
C LYS A 166 -18.31 16.16 6.69
N PHE A 167 -17.97 15.75 7.92
CA PHE A 167 -18.81 15.94 9.09
C PHE A 167 -18.97 17.43 9.40
N ILE A 168 -17.88 18.19 9.45
CA ILE A 168 -17.91 19.64 9.73
C ILE A 168 -18.81 20.37 8.73
N LYS A 169 -18.70 20.03 7.42
CA LYS A 169 -19.48 20.68 6.36
C LYS A 169 -20.93 20.25 6.30
N LYS A 170 -21.23 18.96 6.46
CA LYS A 170 -22.55 18.37 6.23
C LYS A 170 -23.32 18.09 7.52
N LYS A 171 -22.67 18.16 8.69
CA LYS A 171 -23.24 17.87 10.02
C LYS A 171 -23.93 16.50 10.13
N LYS A 172 -23.54 15.52 9.29
CA LYS A 172 -24.11 14.16 9.31
C LYS A 172 -23.25 13.26 10.21
N ILE A 173 -23.82 12.77 11.29
CA ILE A 173 -23.17 11.94 12.32
C ILE A 173 -22.44 10.73 11.73
N LYS A 174 -22.98 10.13 10.66
CA LYS A 174 -22.33 9.01 9.97
C LYS A 174 -20.88 9.31 9.54
N HIS A 175 -20.58 10.56 9.15
CA HIS A 175 -19.21 10.92 8.76
C HIS A 175 -18.27 10.99 9.96
N LEU A 176 -18.76 11.36 11.15
CA LEU A 176 -17.97 11.35 12.36
C LEU A 176 -17.67 9.90 12.79
N VAL A 177 -18.67 9.00 12.77
CA VAL A 177 -18.48 7.58 13.08
C VAL A 177 -17.47 6.95 12.14
N ILE A 178 -17.59 7.18 10.83
CA ILE A 178 -16.64 6.65 9.85
C ILE A 178 -15.23 7.24 10.07
N SER A 179 -15.11 8.54 10.42
CA SER A 179 -13.78 9.10 10.71
C SER A 179 -13.13 8.41 11.91
N GLY A 180 -13.86 8.13 12.98
CA GLY A 180 -13.34 7.43 14.15
C GLY A 180 -12.84 6.01 13.86
N PHE A 181 -13.34 5.36 12.81
CA PHE A 181 -12.83 4.05 12.39
C PHE A 181 -11.40 4.08 11.83
N PHE A 182 -10.96 5.23 11.32
CA PHE A 182 -9.64 5.41 10.72
C PHE A 182 -8.61 6.06 11.67
N LEU A 183 -8.97 6.25 12.93
CA LEU A 183 -8.11 6.80 13.98
C LEU A 183 -7.43 5.67 14.74
#